data_80b7f4b4bab839e2fb54848016d56472
#
_entry.id   80b7f4b4bab839e2fb54848016d56472
#
_cell.length_a   1.000
_cell.length_b   1.000
_cell.length_c   1.000
_cell.angle_alpha   90.00
_cell.angle_beta   90.00
_cell.angle_gamma   90.00
#
_symmetry.space_group_name_H-M   'P 1'
#
loop_
_entity.id
_entity.type
_entity.pdbx_description
1 polymer ?
#
loop_
_entity_poly.entity_id
_entity_poly.type
_entity_poly.pdbx_seq_one_letter_code
_entity_poly.pdbx_strand_id
1 'polypeptide(L)' 'MDFKKITDIEFDGIDYSDAPKFCDAFIASAQYKGKKATDKQLNEMSENADFVHEELNKFLY' A
#
# COMPACT_ATOMS: atom_id res chain seq x y z
N MET A 1 0.56 -14.79 0.51
CA MET A 1 -0.39 -13.80 -0.02
C MET A 1 -0.11 -13.56 -1.49
N ASP A 2 -1.14 -13.52 -2.31
CA ASP A 2 -1.02 -13.21 -3.73
C ASP A 2 -1.24 -11.71 -3.96
N PHE A 3 -0.16 -10.96 -4.17
CA PHE A 3 -0.24 -9.51 -4.35
C PHE A 3 -1.04 -9.10 -5.59
N LYS A 4 -1.21 -9.98 -6.56
CA LYS A 4 -2.01 -9.70 -7.75
C LYS A 4 -3.51 -9.63 -7.47
N LYS A 5 -3.94 -10.16 -6.34
CA LYS A 5 -5.34 -10.16 -5.91
C LYS A 5 -5.69 -8.96 -5.04
N ILE A 6 -4.73 -8.09 -4.78
CA ILE A 6 -4.94 -6.89 -3.97
C ILE A 6 -5.45 -5.77 -4.86
N THR A 7 -6.55 -5.13 -4.45
CA THR A 7 -7.18 -4.02 -5.18
C THR A 7 -7.61 -2.93 -4.21
N ASP A 8 -8.01 -1.78 -4.76
CA ASP A 8 -8.55 -0.65 -4.00
C ASP A 8 -7.64 -0.23 -2.84
N ILE A 9 -6.35 -0.15 -3.12
CA ILE A 9 -5.35 0.23 -2.13
C ILE A 9 -5.43 1.72 -1.86
N GLU A 10 -5.54 2.10 -0.59
CA GLU A 10 -5.50 3.49 -0.16
C GLU A 10 -4.30 3.71 0.75
N PHE A 11 -3.59 4.80 0.50
CA PHE A 11 -2.43 5.19 1.30
C PHE A 11 -2.79 6.34 2.23
N ASP A 12 -2.08 6.42 3.35
CA ASP A 12 -2.16 7.52 4.29
C ASP A 12 -0.74 7.92 4.71
N GLY A 13 -0.62 9.07 5.36
CA GLY A 13 0.68 9.55 5.81
C GLY A 13 1.56 10.06 4.67
N ILE A 14 1.00 10.36 3.51
CA ILE A 14 1.77 10.88 2.38
C ILE A 14 2.18 12.32 2.65
N ASP A 15 3.48 12.56 2.68
CA ASP A 15 4.06 13.89 2.81
C ASP A 15 4.83 14.22 1.53
N TYR A 16 4.28 15.12 0.73
CA TYR A 16 4.88 15.47 -0.57
C TYR A 16 6.24 16.15 -0.43
N SER A 17 6.54 16.71 0.73
CA SER A 17 7.88 17.26 0.98
C SER A 17 8.94 16.19 1.14
N ASP A 18 8.53 14.94 1.38
CA ASP A 18 9.43 13.78 1.54
C ASP A 18 9.61 13.02 0.22
N ALA A 19 9.18 13.59 -0.89
CA ALA A 19 9.35 12.97 -2.20
C ALA A 19 10.82 12.85 -2.54
N PRO A 20 11.23 11.80 -3.26
CA PRO A 20 10.39 10.74 -3.83
C PRO A 20 10.21 9.52 -2.92
N LYS A 21 10.80 9.51 -1.74
CA LYS A 21 10.83 8.31 -0.89
C LYS A 21 9.54 8.07 -0.12
N PHE A 22 8.87 9.13 0.31
CA PHE A 22 7.60 9.04 1.06
C PHE A 22 7.69 8.04 2.21
N CYS A 23 8.71 8.21 3.07
CA CYS A 23 9.04 7.23 4.12
C CYS A 23 7.90 7.00 5.11
N ASP A 24 7.05 8.00 5.32
CA ASP A 24 5.93 7.90 6.26
C ASP A 24 4.64 7.38 5.64
N ALA A 25 4.61 7.18 4.33
CA ALA A 25 3.41 6.67 3.65
C ALA A 25 3.21 5.19 3.99
N PHE A 26 1.95 4.83 4.23
CA PHE A 26 1.60 3.43 4.53
C PHE A 26 0.26 3.09 3.92
N ILE A 27 -0.01 1.79 3.76
CA ILE A 27 -1.28 1.32 3.25
C ILE A 27 -2.30 1.38 4.38
N ALA A 28 -3.27 2.28 4.25
CA ALA A 28 -4.32 2.46 5.24
C ALA A 28 -5.44 1.44 5.06
N SER A 29 -5.77 1.12 3.81
CA SER A 29 -6.78 0.11 3.51
C SER A 29 -6.53 -0.50 2.14
N ALA A 30 -7.09 -1.68 1.93
CA ALA A 30 -7.02 -2.39 0.66
C ALA A 30 -8.08 -3.48 0.64
N GLN A 31 -8.32 -4.04 -0.54
CA GLN A 31 -9.13 -5.25 -0.68
C GLN A 31 -8.26 -6.39 -1.14
N TYR A 32 -8.53 -7.56 -0.61
CA TYR A 32 -7.85 -8.78 -1.00
C TYR A 32 -8.87 -9.83 -1.40
N LYS A 33 -8.78 -10.28 -2.65
CA LYS A 33 -9.72 -11.22 -3.25
C LYS A 33 -11.18 -10.75 -3.13
N GLY A 34 -11.39 -9.44 -3.31
CA GLY A 34 -12.72 -8.84 -3.27
C GLY A 34 -13.28 -8.59 -1.88
N LYS A 35 -12.48 -8.80 -0.83
CA LYS A 35 -12.89 -8.56 0.55
C LYS A 35 -11.93 -7.57 1.20
N LYS A 36 -12.44 -6.80 2.16
CA LYS A 36 -11.61 -5.87 2.91
C LYS A 36 -10.46 -6.62 3.59
N ALA A 37 -9.24 -6.15 3.38
CA ALA A 37 -8.06 -6.76 3.97
C ALA A 37 -8.08 -6.63 5.49
N THR A 38 -7.63 -7.68 6.17
CA THR A 38 -7.49 -7.67 7.63
C THR A 38 -6.23 -6.92 8.01
N ASP A 39 -6.12 -6.55 9.30
CA ASP A 39 -4.91 -5.90 9.81
C ASP A 39 -3.66 -6.74 9.55
N LYS A 40 -3.77 -8.05 9.71
CA LYS A 40 -2.67 -8.96 9.43
C LYS A 40 -2.25 -8.90 7.97
N GLN A 41 -3.23 -8.88 7.06
CA GLN A 41 -2.97 -8.79 5.63
C GLN A 41 -2.34 -7.44 5.27
N LEU A 42 -2.83 -6.35 5.86
CA LEU A 42 -2.25 -5.02 5.66
C LEU A 42 -0.80 -4.98 6.13
N ASN A 43 -0.49 -5.60 7.26
CA ASN A 43 0.89 -5.69 7.74
C ASN A 43 1.78 -6.47 6.78
N GLU A 44 1.29 -7.57 6.24
CA GLU A 44 2.05 -8.36 5.25
C GLU A 44 2.34 -7.54 3.99
N MET A 45 1.36 -6.76 3.52
CA MET A 45 1.56 -5.86 2.38
C MET A 45 2.62 -4.82 2.69
N SER A 46 2.56 -4.22 3.88
CA SER A 46 3.48 -3.16 4.29
C SER A 46 4.91 -3.66 4.47
N GLU A 47 5.10 -4.92 4.80
CA GLU A 47 6.42 -5.52 4.95
C GLU A 47 7.13 -5.72 3.61
N ASN A 48 6.39 -5.77 2.51
CA ASN A 48 6.98 -5.89 1.18
C ASN A 48 7.24 -4.50 0.61
N ALA A 49 8.44 -3.98 0.84
CA ALA A 49 8.82 -2.63 0.41
C ALA A 49 8.68 -2.42 -1.10
N ASP A 50 9.03 -3.42 -1.89
CA ASP A 50 8.93 -3.31 -3.35
C ASP A 50 7.49 -3.16 -3.79
N PHE A 51 6.59 -3.93 -3.20
CA PHE A 51 5.16 -3.85 -3.48
C PHE A 51 4.60 -2.47 -3.10
N VAL A 52 4.92 -2.01 -1.89
CA VAL A 52 4.45 -0.70 -1.40
C VAL A 52 4.94 0.41 -2.32
N HIS A 53 6.20 0.38 -2.72
CA HIS A 53 6.79 1.39 -3.59
C HIS A 53 6.12 1.42 -4.96
N GLU A 54 5.92 0.26 -5.55
CA GLU A 54 5.27 0.14 -6.85
C GLU A 54 3.83 0.65 -6.81
N GLU A 55 3.06 0.26 -5.80
CA GLU A 55 1.67 0.69 -5.67
C GLU A 55 1.56 2.17 -5.34
N LEU A 56 2.48 2.69 -4.53
CA LEU A 56 2.52 4.12 -4.24
C LEU A 56 2.77 4.93 -5.50
N ASN A 57 3.68 4.49 -6.36
CA ASN A 57 3.93 5.15 -7.64
C ASN A 57 2.67 5.17 -8.51
N LYS A 58 1.94 4.06 -8.57
CA LYS A 58 0.68 3.99 -9.31
C LYS A 58 -0.37 4.93 -8.71
N PHE A 59 -0.41 5.04 -7.39
CA PHE A 59 -1.37 5.89 -6.69
C PHE A 59 -1.11 7.37 -6.94
N LEU A 60 0.17 7.77 -6.99
CA LEU A 60 0.57 9.17 -7.16
C LEU A 60 0.67 9.60 -8.63
N TYR A 61 0.94 8.67 -9.50
CA TYR A 61 1.16 8.91 -10.92
C TYR A 61 0.27 8.02 -11.78
#